data_d9b8bb6e1e0c6993a628a770a2b15639
#
_entry.id   d9b8bb6e1e0c6993a628a770a2b15639
#
_cell.length_a   1.000
_cell.length_b   1.000
_cell.length_c   1.000
_cell.angle_alpha   90.00
_cell.angle_beta   90.00
_cell.angle_gamma   90.00
#
_symmetry.space_group_name_H-M   'P 1'
#
loop_
_entity.id
_entity.type
_entity.pdbx_description
1 polymer ?
#
loop_
_entity_poly.entity_id
_entity_poly.type
_entity_poly.pdbx_seq_one_letter_code
_entity_poly.pdbx_strand_id
1 'polypeptide(L)'
;NYVLMLENSDITLSAKKGEQSNEKFLLLEQVRVEGSTTDDMYRKKMAFKDKLGQMYNDYHAKNAEISKQIMEARKNNDGDALSKLTQSDAYRILEQDEHHFFATVEKTTMDAVKADGDSFWGPLLLLCNVNYFIPNDTSMQKIYSDFSEEAKNSFYGQALEKQLFVESLKGKPMPTFVLPDR
;
A
#
# COMPACT_ATOMS: atom_id res chain seq x y z
N ASN A 1 9.17 8.07 -2.18
CA ASN A 1 9.35 8.15 -0.72
C ASN A 1 10.18 6.96 -0.25
N TYR A 2 11.12 7.18 0.64
CA TYR A 2 11.93 6.14 1.27
C TYR A 2 11.49 6.00 2.75
N VAL A 3 11.15 4.79 3.17
CA VAL A 3 10.82 4.47 4.56
C VAL A 3 12.08 3.95 5.22
N LEU A 4 12.46 4.55 6.35
CA LEU A 4 13.58 4.15 7.17
C LEU A 4 13.06 3.69 8.54
N MET A 5 13.48 2.50 8.97
CA MET A 5 13.20 2.01 10.31
C MET A 5 14.29 2.48 11.27
N LEU A 6 13.88 3.21 12.31
CA LEU A 6 14.78 3.73 13.32
C LEU A 6 14.83 2.79 14.53
N GLU A 7 16.02 2.65 15.09
CA GLU A 7 16.28 1.94 16.33
C GLU A 7 17.36 2.67 17.15
N ASN A 8 17.62 2.23 18.37
CA ASN A 8 18.64 2.83 19.21
C ASN A 8 20.04 2.34 18.82
N SER A 9 20.53 2.78 17.66
CA SER A 9 21.85 2.46 17.11
C SER A 9 22.37 3.63 16.28
N ASP A 10 23.67 3.61 15.95
CA ASP A 10 24.26 4.57 15.02
C ASP A 10 23.90 4.19 13.58
N ILE A 11 22.96 4.94 12.99
CA ILE A 11 22.46 4.69 11.63
C ILE A 11 23.09 5.66 10.65
N THR A 12 23.70 5.13 9.60
CA THR A 12 24.23 5.90 8.49
C THR A 12 23.37 5.73 7.26
N LEU A 13 22.91 6.86 6.70
CA LEU A 13 22.20 6.91 5.43
C LEU A 13 23.09 7.51 4.35
N SER A 14 23.28 6.80 3.24
CA SER A 14 23.96 7.29 2.06
C SER A 14 23.11 7.13 0.81
N ALA A 15 23.22 8.08 -0.12
CA ALA A 15 22.48 8.04 -1.37
C ALA A 15 23.18 8.85 -2.46
N LYS A 16 22.88 8.57 -3.72
CA LYS A 16 23.25 9.43 -4.85
C LYS A 16 22.11 10.38 -5.17
N LYS A 17 22.46 11.59 -5.58
CA LYS A 17 21.50 12.52 -6.16
C LYS A 17 21.14 12.04 -7.56
N GLY A 18 19.85 11.78 -7.80
CA GLY A 18 19.35 11.38 -9.11
C GLY A 18 19.41 12.51 -10.14
N GLU A 19 19.61 12.15 -11.40
CA GLU A 19 19.75 13.11 -12.53
C GLU A 19 18.50 14.00 -12.72
N GLN A 20 17.32 13.49 -12.41
CA GLN A 20 16.04 14.22 -12.51
C GLN A 20 15.77 15.16 -11.31
N SER A 21 16.71 15.30 -10.39
CA SER A 21 16.59 16.23 -9.27
C SER A 21 16.65 17.68 -9.74
N ASN A 22 15.83 18.55 -9.11
CA ASN A 22 15.79 19.98 -9.37
C ASN A 22 15.75 20.76 -8.04
N GLU A 23 15.65 22.09 -8.09
CA GLU A 23 15.65 22.96 -6.91
C GLU A 23 14.48 22.68 -5.94
N LYS A 24 13.36 22.17 -6.43
CA LYS A 24 12.15 21.89 -5.62
C LYS A 24 12.03 20.42 -5.21
N PHE A 25 12.73 19.53 -5.89
CA PHE A 25 12.60 18.11 -5.72
C PHE A 25 13.95 17.40 -5.79
N LEU A 26 14.35 16.78 -4.70
CA LEU A 26 15.55 15.94 -4.61
C LEU A 26 15.16 14.48 -4.78
N LEU A 27 15.55 13.88 -5.90
CA LEU A 27 15.47 12.44 -6.10
C LEU A 27 16.70 11.78 -5.53
N LEU A 28 16.51 10.82 -4.63
CA LEU A 28 17.60 10.01 -4.08
C LEU A 28 17.63 8.65 -4.77
N GLU A 29 18.79 8.28 -5.28
CA GLU A 29 19.06 7.00 -5.92
C GLU A 29 20.10 6.22 -5.12
N GLN A 30 20.10 4.89 -5.28
CA GLN A 30 21.03 3.98 -4.62
C GLN A 30 21.14 4.22 -3.11
N VAL A 31 19.97 4.42 -2.47
CA VAL A 31 19.91 4.63 -1.03
C VAL A 31 20.44 3.39 -0.31
N ARG A 32 21.36 3.59 0.64
CA ARG A 32 21.90 2.55 1.52
C ARG A 32 21.74 2.98 2.95
N VAL A 33 21.33 2.06 3.78
CA VAL A 33 21.23 2.22 5.23
C VAL A 33 22.19 1.23 5.87
N GLU A 34 22.98 1.69 6.81
CA GLU A 34 23.92 0.88 7.57
C GLU A 34 23.69 1.12 9.06
N GLY A 35 23.89 0.11 9.90
CA GLY A 35 23.78 0.19 11.35
C GLY A 35 22.37 0.01 11.90
N SER A 36 21.36 -0.33 11.08
CA SER A 36 20.01 -0.66 11.53
C SER A 36 19.63 -2.10 11.19
N THR A 37 19.58 -2.95 12.20
CA THR A 37 19.09 -4.34 12.04
C THR A 37 17.59 -4.38 11.78
N THR A 38 16.85 -3.42 12.33
CA THR A 38 15.41 -3.27 12.12
C THR A 38 15.09 -2.87 10.67
N ASP A 39 15.89 -1.95 10.08
CA ASP A 39 15.72 -1.59 8.67
C ASP A 39 16.06 -2.77 7.74
N ASP A 40 17.12 -3.50 8.03
CA ASP A 40 17.48 -4.72 7.29
C ASP A 40 16.35 -5.76 7.33
N MET A 41 15.74 -5.96 8.50
CA MET A 41 14.59 -6.85 8.64
C MET A 41 13.37 -6.34 7.87
N TYR A 42 13.08 -5.04 7.95
CA TYR A 42 12.00 -4.42 7.17
C TYR A 42 12.18 -4.65 5.67
N ARG A 43 13.40 -4.43 5.14
CA ARG A 43 13.70 -4.69 3.71
C ARG A 43 13.43 -6.13 3.32
N LYS A 44 13.88 -7.10 4.15
CA LYS A 44 13.62 -8.52 3.91
C LYS A 44 12.13 -8.84 3.90
N LYS A 45 11.37 -8.30 4.86
CA LYS A 45 9.92 -8.52 4.95
C LYS A 45 9.15 -7.88 3.80
N MET A 46 9.66 -6.77 3.25
CA MET A 46 9.03 -6.07 2.12
C MET A 46 9.48 -6.57 0.75
N ALA A 47 10.43 -7.51 0.66
CA ALA A 47 11.00 -7.99 -0.60
C ALA A 47 9.96 -8.64 -1.55
N PHE A 48 8.83 -9.12 -1.04
CA PHE A 48 7.74 -9.62 -1.88
C PHE A 48 7.18 -8.55 -2.84
N LYS A 49 7.33 -7.25 -2.51
CA LYS A 49 6.91 -6.14 -3.37
C LYS A 49 7.68 -6.06 -4.67
N ASP A 50 8.93 -6.50 -4.69
CA ASP A 50 9.74 -6.51 -5.92
C ASP A 50 9.12 -7.44 -6.97
N LYS A 51 8.66 -8.62 -6.52
CA LYS A 51 7.93 -9.57 -7.38
C LYS A 51 6.59 -9.00 -7.86
N LEU A 52 5.86 -8.34 -6.98
CA LEU A 52 4.59 -7.68 -7.34
C LEU A 52 4.83 -6.53 -8.33
N GLY A 53 5.93 -5.77 -8.15
CA GLY A 53 6.35 -4.73 -9.08
C GLY A 53 6.67 -5.28 -10.48
N GLN A 54 7.35 -6.43 -10.56
CA GLN A 54 7.59 -7.09 -11.85
C GLN A 54 6.27 -7.53 -12.50
N MET A 55 5.37 -8.18 -11.76
CA MET A 55 4.05 -8.58 -12.26
C MET A 55 3.23 -7.37 -12.75
N TYR A 56 3.31 -6.23 -12.06
CA TYR A 56 2.68 -4.99 -12.49
C TYR A 56 3.21 -4.52 -13.85
N ASN A 57 4.53 -4.50 -14.01
CA ASN A 57 5.16 -4.10 -15.27
C ASN A 57 4.79 -5.05 -16.42
N ASP A 58 4.80 -6.36 -16.18
CA ASP A 58 4.44 -7.37 -17.18
C ASP A 58 2.97 -7.23 -17.61
N TYR A 59 2.07 -7.05 -16.65
CA TYR A 59 0.64 -6.80 -16.90
C TYR A 59 0.44 -5.53 -17.74
N HIS A 60 1.10 -4.43 -17.40
CA HIS A 60 0.99 -3.18 -18.14
C HIS A 60 1.62 -3.27 -19.54
N ALA A 61 2.77 -3.92 -19.68
CA ALA A 61 3.41 -4.12 -20.98
C ALA A 61 2.54 -4.96 -21.91
N LYS A 62 1.98 -6.06 -21.39
CA LYS A 62 1.08 -6.95 -22.15
C LYS A 62 -0.16 -6.22 -22.67
N ASN A 63 -0.71 -5.31 -21.88
CA ASN A 63 -1.97 -4.64 -22.15
C ASN A 63 -1.81 -3.18 -22.64
N ALA A 64 -0.59 -2.79 -23.02
CA ALA A 64 -0.27 -1.38 -23.34
C ALA A 64 -1.10 -0.81 -24.49
N GLU A 65 -1.32 -1.61 -25.54
CA GLU A 65 -2.03 -1.16 -26.75
C GLU A 65 -3.51 -0.87 -26.45
N ILE A 66 -4.22 -1.80 -25.83
CA ILE A 66 -5.64 -1.59 -25.47
C ILE A 66 -5.81 -0.46 -24.47
N SER A 67 -4.90 -0.33 -23.49
CA SER A 67 -4.91 0.76 -22.53
C SER A 67 -4.73 2.13 -23.19
N LYS A 68 -3.83 2.22 -24.19
CA LYS A 68 -3.60 3.42 -24.97
C LYS A 68 -4.85 3.81 -25.76
N GLN A 69 -5.47 2.86 -26.46
CA GLN A 69 -6.69 3.10 -27.26
C GLN A 69 -7.84 3.59 -26.40
N ILE A 70 -8.04 3.00 -25.21
CA ILE A 70 -9.06 3.44 -24.24
C ILE A 70 -8.76 4.87 -23.75
N MET A 71 -7.50 5.18 -23.46
CA MET A 71 -7.11 6.52 -23.02
C MET A 71 -7.35 7.58 -24.12
N GLU A 72 -7.03 7.26 -25.36
CA GLU A 72 -7.27 8.13 -26.52
C GLU A 72 -8.77 8.34 -26.76
N ALA A 73 -9.60 7.30 -26.72
CA ALA A 73 -11.05 7.43 -26.85
C ALA A 73 -11.65 8.31 -25.74
N ARG A 74 -11.22 8.12 -24.49
CA ARG A 74 -11.62 8.98 -23.35
C ARG A 74 -11.20 10.44 -23.55
N LYS A 75 -9.95 10.68 -23.97
CA LYS A 75 -9.41 12.03 -24.21
C LYS A 75 -10.19 12.78 -25.29
N ASN A 76 -10.62 12.06 -26.33
CA ASN A 76 -11.37 12.60 -27.46
C ASN A 76 -12.89 12.63 -27.21
N ASN A 77 -13.37 12.18 -26.05
CA ASN A 77 -14.80 11.99 -25.73
C ASN A 77 -15.53 11.14 -26.77
N ASP A 78 -14.85 10.16 -27.37
CA ASP A 78 -15.42 9.26 -28.37
C ASP A 78 -16.12 8.08 -27.70
N GLY A 79 -17.41 8.25 -27.42
CA GLY A 79 -18.23 7.24 -26.77
C GLY A 79 -18.43 5.98 -27.60
N ASP A 80 -18.49 6.11 -28.94
CA ASP A 80 -18.67 4.98 -29.84
C ASP A 80 -17.41 4.10 -29.89
N ALA A 81 -16.23 4.72 -29.99
CA ALA A 81 -14.96 4.01 -29.91
C ALA A 81 -14.79 3.34 -28.55
N LEU A 82 -15.09 4.03 -27.47
CA LEU A 82 -15.00 3.47 -26.11
C LEU A 82 -15.93 2.26 -25.94
N SER A 83 -17.16 2.35 -26.43
CA SER A 83 -18.13 1.24 -26.39
C SER A 83 -17.63 0.00 -27.16
N LYS A 84 -17.05 0.20 -28.34
CA LYS A 84 -16.47 -0.90 -29.15
C LYS A 84 -15.26 -1.54 -28.44
N LEU A 85 -14.37 -0.70 -27.90
CA LEU A 85 -13.17 -1.18 -27.19
C LEU A 85 -13.55 -2.01 -25.96
N THR A 86 -14.50 -1.55 -25.13
CA THR A 86 -14.92 -2.25 -23.91
C THR A 86 -15.68 -3.56 -24.19
N GLN A 87 -16.16 -3.79 -25.41
CA GLN A 87 -16.76 -5.05 -25.84
C GLN A 87 -15.77 -5.99 -26.55
N SER A 88 -14.51 -5.59 -26.72
CA SER A 88 -13.50 -6.36 -27.42
C SER A 88 -12.90 -7.48 -26.56
N ASP A 89 -12.38 -8.53 -27.24
CA ASP A 89 -11.61 -9.58 -26.56
C ASP A 89 -10.37 -9.05 -25.86
N ALA A 90 -9.72 -8.02 -26.43
CA ALA A 90 -8.55 -7.37 -25.82
C ALA A 90 -8.90 -6.71 -24.49
N TYR A 91 -10.06 -6.06 -24.40
CA TYR A 91 -10.53 -5.48 -23.14
C TYR A 91 -10.85 -6.55 -22.09
N ARG A 92 -11.49 -7.64 -22.51
CA ARG A 92 -11.77 -8.76 -21.60
C ARG A 92 -10.48 -9.39 -21.03
N ILE A 93 -9.43 -9.49 -21.85
CA ILE A 93 -8.12 -9.97 -21.41
C ILE A 93 -7.51 -8.98 -20.41
N LEU A 94 -7.57 -7.67 -20.68
CA LEU A 94 -7.12 -6.63 -19.77
C LEU A 94 -7.80 -6.74 -18.39
N GLU A 95 -9.14 -6.89 -18.36
CA GLU A 95 -9.89 -7.04 -17.10
C GLU A 95 -9.50 -8.31 -16.34
N GLN A 96 -9.29 -9.43 -17.04
CA GLN A 96 -8.84 -10.67 -16.42
C GLN A 96 -7.43 -10.55 -15.82
N ASP A 97 -6.51 -9.94 -16.54
CA ASP A 97 -5.13 -9.73 -16.08
C ASP A 97 -5.12 -8.77 -14.88
N GLU A 98 -5.91 -7.71 -14.92
CA GLU A 98 -6.07 -6.75 -13.81
C GLU A 98 -6.62 -7.42 -12.56
N HIS A 99 -7.70 -8.17 -12.71
CA HIS A 99 -8.29 -8.91 -11.59
C HIS A 99 -7.31 -9.94 -11.00
N HIS A 100 -6.61 -10.68 -11.84
CA HIS A 100 -5.59 -11.63 -11.39
C HIS A 100 -4.44 -10.94 -10.64
N PHE A 101 -3.98 -9.80 -11.15
CA PHE A 101 -2.94 -9.00 -10.50
C PHE A 101 -3.38 -8.54 -9.11
N PHE A 102 -4.54 -7.90 -8.98
CA PHE A 102 -5.00 -7.39 -7.69
C PHE A 102 -5.31 -8.51 -6.68
N ALA A 103 -5.87 -9.63 -7.12
CA ALA A 103 -6.07 -10.80 -6.26
C ALA A 103 -4.72 -11.37 -5.76
N THR A 104 -3.70 -11.37 -6.61
CA THR A 104 -2.35 -11.81 -6.22
C THR A 104 -1.69 -10.83 -5.24
N VAL A 105 -1.85 -9.52 -5.45
CA VAL A 105 -1.37 -8.48 -4.51
C VAL A 105 -2.00 -8.66 -3.14
N GLU A 106 -3.33 -8.78 -3.09
CA GLU A 106 -4.08 -8.98 -1.84
C GLU A 106 -3.61 -10.23 -1.11
N LYS A 107 -3.62 -11.37 -1.82
CA LYS A 107 -3.20 -12.65 -1.23
C LYS A 107 -1.77 -12.60 -0.70
N THR A 108 -0.82 -12.12 -1.50
CA THR A 108 0.60 -12.09 -1.13
C THR A 108 0.83 -11.16 0.06
N THR A 109 0.16 -10.03 0.09
CA THR A 109 0.22 -9.08 1.22
C THR A 109 -0.34 -9.71 2.48
N MET A 110 -1.52 -10.33 2.41
CA MET A 110 -2.14 -10.96 3.59
C MET A 110 -1.35 -12.17 4.09
N ASP A 111 -0.75 -12.95 3.19
CA ASP A 111 0.13 -14.05 3.57
C ASP A 111 1.37 -13.54 4.35
N ALA A 112 1.98 -12.44 3.89
CA ALA A 112 3.11 -11.81 4.60
C ALA A 112 2.70 -11.26 5.98
N VAL A 113 1.54 -10.60 6.07
CA VAL A 113 0.99 -10.09 7.33
C VAL A 113 0.75 -11.21 8.34
N LYS A 114 0.13 -12.31 7.90
CA LYS A 114 -0.18 -13.47 8.76
C LYS A 114 1.07 -14.22 9.21
N ALA A 115 2.08 -14.31 8.36
CA ALA A 115 3.34 -14.97 8.70
C ALA A 115 4.08 -14.29 9.86
N ASP A 116 3.79 -13.01 10.11
CA ASP A 116 4.37 -12.20 11.18
C ASP A 116 3.36 -11.82 12.28
N GLY A 117 2.26 -12.53 12.37
CA GLY A 117 1.16 -12.26 13.30
C GLY A 117 1.51 -12.36 14.78
N ASP A 118 2.64 -12.97 15.13
CA ASP A 118 3.11 -13.12 16.50
C ASP A 118 3.93 -11.94 17.03
N SER A 119 4.21 -10.95 16.19
CA SER A 119 5.07 -9.82 16.53
C SER A 119 4.52 -8.50 15.99
N PHE A 120 5.13 -7.37 16.37
CA PHE A 120 4.76 -6.05 15.85
C PHE A 120 4.87 -5.93 14.32
N TRP A 121 5.57 -6.85 13.66
CA TRP A 121 5.72 -6.84 12.20
C TRP A 121 4.40 -7.09 11.47
N GLY A 122 3.54 -7.98 11.97
CA GLY A 122 2.23 -8.24 11.37
C GLY A 122 1.38 -6.96 11.25
N PRO A 123 1.07 -6.27 12.36
CA PRO A 123 0.37 -4.98 12.33
C PRO A 123 1.08 -3.91 11.49
N LEU A 124 2.42 -3.81 11.57
CA LEU A 124 3.19 -2.86 10.78
C LEU A 124 3.06 -3.13 9.28
N LEU A 125 3.23 -4.38 8.85
CA LEU A 125 3.08 -4.77 7.45
C LEU A 125 1.67 -4.47 6.94
N LEU A 126 0.64 -4.69 7.75
CA LEU A 126 -0.74 -4.36 7.38
C LEU A 126 -0.91 -2.85 7.20
N LEU A 127 -0.42 -2.03 8.14
CA LEU A 127 -0.45 -0.57 8.03
C LEU A 127 0.32 -0.02 6.83
N CYS A 128 1.47 -0.64 6.47
CA CYS A 128 2.29 -0.21 5.35
C CYS A 128 1.74 -0.61 3.97
N ASN A 129 0.87 -1.60 3.90
CA ASN A 129 0.41 -2.18 2.63
C ASN A 129 -1.08 -1.93 2.35
N VAL A 130 -1.85 -1.50 3.32
CA VAL A 130 -3.24 -1.10 3.15
C VAL A 130 -3.31 0.42 3.22
N ASN A 131 -3.63 1.05 2.10
CA ASN A 131 -3.65 2.52 2.01
C ASN A 131 -4.86 3.15 2.70
N TYR A 132 -5.91 2.37 2.93
CA TYR A 132 -7.16 2.86 3.49
C TYR A 132 -7.88 1.74 4.26
N PHE A 133 -8.24 2.01 5.50
CA PHE A 133 -9.04 1.11 6.32
C PHE A 133 -10.48 1.60 6.38
N ILE A 134 -11.41 0.72 6.05
CA ILE A 134 -12.84 0.99 6.27
C ILE A 134 -13.11 0.74 7.76
N PRO A 135 -13.60 1.76 8.49
CA PRO A 135 -13.96 1.58 9.89
C PRO A 135 -14.96 0.43 10.06
N ASN A 136 -14.71 -0.42 11.03
CA ASN A 136 -15.54 -1.59 11.35
C ASN A 136 -15.66 -2.63 10.22
N ASP A 137 -14.67 -2.71 9.31
CA ASP A 137 -14.56 -3.79 8.33
C ASP A 137 -14.31 -5.11 9.05
N THR A 138 -15.27 -6.02 8.98
CA THR A 138 -15.23 -7.31 9.68
C THR A 138 -14.13 -8.23 9.19
N SER A 139 -13.71 -8.12 7.92
CA SER A 139 -12.62 -8.91 7.35
C SER A 139 -11.27 -8.50 7.93
N MET A 140 -11.01 -7.20 8.02
CA MET A 140 -9.81 -6.64 8.64
C MET A 140 -9.80 -6.83 10.16
N GLN A 141 -10.95 -6.71 10.83
CA GLN A 141 -11.08 -7.01 12.26
C GLN A 141 -10.76 -8.47 12.55
N LYS A 142 -11.12 -9.40 11.64
CA LYS A 142 -10.76 -10.82 11.79
C LYS A 142 -9.25 -11.01 11.67
N ILE A 143 -8.58 -10.39 10.70
CA ILE A 143 -7.12 -10.44 10.58
C ILE A 143 -6.45 -9.89 11.85
N TYR A 144 -6.96 -8.77 12.39
CA TYR A 144 -6.47 -8.21 13.65
C TYR A 144 -6.69 -9.19 14.83
N SER A 145 -7.85 -9.86 14.90
CA SER A 145 -8.14 -10.80 15.97
C SER A 145 -7.20 -12.00 15.99
N ASP A 146 -6.69 -12.40 14.83
CA ASP A 146 -5.76 -13.52 14.67
C ASP A 146 -4.31 -13.19 15.12
N PHE A 147 -3.99 -11.90 15.35
CA PHE A 147 -2.69 -11.51 15.90
C PHE A 147 -2.53 -11.96 17.36
N SER A 148 -1.28 -12.24 17.76
CA SER A 148 -0.96 -12.51 19.17
C SER A 148 -1.22 -11.30 20.05
N GLU A 149 -1.33 -11.53 21.37
CA GLU A 149 -1.46 -10.43 22.34
C GLU A 149 -0.23 -9.50 22.33
N GLU A 150 0.97 -10.03 22.07
CA GLU A 150 2.19 -9.23 21.91
C GLU A 150 2.07 -8.29 20.71
N ALA A 151 1.63 -8.81 19.56
CA ALA A 151 1.42 -8.01 18.35
C ALA A 151 0.36 -6.92 18.54
N LYS A 152 -0.78 -7.26 19.16
CA LYS A 152 -1.87 -6.30 19.46
C LYS A 152 -1.43 -5.20 20.43
N ASN A 153 -0.66 -5.53 21.45
CA ASN A 153 -0.16 -4.58 22.45
C ASN A 153 1.00 -3.73 21.94
N SER A 154 1.57 -4.04 20.78
CA SER A 154 2.60 -3.21 20.15
C SER A 154 2.06 -1.83 19.74
N PHE A 155 2.96 -0.86 19.52
CA PHE A 155 2.58 0.47 19.01
C PHE A 155 1.75 0.38 17.72
N TYR A 156 2.15 -0.48 16.78
CA TYR A 156 1.47 -0.66 15.50
C TYR A 156 0.14 -1.43 15.65
N GLY A 157 0.07 -2.39 16.57
CA GLY A 157 -1.16 -3.09 16.89
C GLY A 157 -2.22 -2.14 17.44
N GLN A 158 -1.86 -1.29 18.39
CA GLN A 158 -2.76 -0.27 18.94
C GLN A 158 -3.16 0.82 17.92
N ALA A 159 -2.23 1.19 17.01
CA ALA A 159 -2.54 2.12 15.93
C ALA A 159 -3.55 1.53 14.95
N LEU A 160 -3.41 0.25 14.63
CA LEU A 160 -4.33 -0.48 13.76
C LEU A 160 -5.71 -0.66 14.42
N GLU A 161 -5.75 -1.00 15.71
CA GLU A 161 -6.99 -1.13 16.48
C GLU A 161 -7.85 0.13 16.38
N LYS A 162 -7.25 1.30 16.58
CA LYS A 162 -7.94 2.59 16.49
C LYS A 162 -8.54 2.89 15.11
N GLN A 163 -7.98 2.30 14.05
CA GLN A 163 -8.52 2.45 12.70
C GLN A 163 -9.64 1.45 12.40
N LEU A 164 -9.55 0.25 12.95
CA LEU A 164 -10.48 -0.84 12.66
C LEU A 164 -11.71 -0.84 13.57
N PHE A 165 -11.58 -0.38 14.83
CA PHE A 165 -12.66 -0.40 15.83
C PHE A 165 -13.07 1.02 16.19
N VAL A 166 -13.79 1.65 15.27
CA VAL A 166 -14.25 3.04 15.45
C VAL A 166 -15.62 3.03 16.15
N GLU A 167 -15.71 3.74 17.26
CA GLU A 167 -16.97 3.91 17.97
C GLU A 167 -17.96 4.71 17.11
N SER A 168 -19.16 4.16 16.91
CA SER A 168 -20.23 4.87 16.21
C SER A 168 -20.70 6.08 17.03
N LEU A 169 -20.64 7.24 16.43
CA LEU A 169 -21.18 8.48 17.00
C LEU A 169 -22.68 8.68 16.66
N LYS A 170 -23.28 7.76 15.91
CA LYS A 170 -24.69 7.84 15.53
C LYS A 170 -25.57 7.87 16.79
N GLY A 171 -26.37 8.93 16.94
CA GLY A 171 -27.23 9.12 18.11
C GLY A 171 -26.55 9.66 19.36
N LYS A 172 -25.26 9.96 19.32
CA LYS A 172 -24.53 10.63 20.40
C LYS A 172 -24.54 12.15 20.19
N PRO A 173 -24.50 12.93 21.28
CA PRO A 173 -24.33 14.38 21.17
C PRO A 173 -23.01 14.70 20.43
N MET A 174 -23.05 15.73 19.59
CA MET A 174 -21.81 16.19 18.92
C MET A 174 -20.78 16.60 19.98
N PRO A 175 -19.51 16.17 19.86
CA PRO A 175 -18.47 16.62 20.76
C PRO A 175 -18.35 18.14 20.76
N THR A 176 -18.23 18.74 21.95
CA THR A 176 -17.96 20.17 22.06
C THR A 176 -16.50 20.42 21.70
N PHE A 177 -16.24 21.28 20.75
CA PHE A 177 -14.88 21.72 20.41
C PHE A 177 -14.82 23.24 20.44
N VAL A 178 -13.72 23.75 20.93
CA VAL A 178 -13.40 25.18 20.93
C VAL A 178 -12.37 25.43 19.85
N LEU A 179 -12.70 26.29 18.91
CA LEU A 179 -11.74 26.77 17.92
C LEU A 179 -10.99 27.96 18.54
N PRO A 180 -9.65 28.00 18.45
CA PRO A 180 -8.92 29.20 18.87
C PRO A 180 -9.31 30.34 17.93
N ASP A 181 -9.62 31.51 18.50
CA ASP A 181 -9.78 32.76 17.74
C ASP A 181 -8.48 33.07 17.01
N ARG A 182 -8.62 33.50 15.75
CA ARG A 182 -7.47 33.92 14.92
C ARG A 182 -7.01 35.30 15.32
#